data_dc3a2f4162a8d681a1221c44cb66407f
#
_entry.id   dc3a2f4162a8d681a1221c44cb66407f
#
_cell.length_a   1.000
_cell.length_b   1.000
_cell.length_c   1.000
_cell.angle_alpha   90.00
_cell.angle_beta   90.00
_cell.angle_gamma   90.00
#
_symmetry.space_group_name_H-M   'P 1'
#
loop_
_entity.id
_entity.type
_entity.pdbx_description
1 polymer ?
#
loop_
_entity_poly.entity_id
_entity_poly.type
_entity_poly.pdbx_seq_one_letter_code
_entity_poly.pdbx_strand_id
1 'polypeptide(L)'
;GSIITANKQDFLIILPVSLIVVILFVVLYNRIFSVTFDEDFAKATGVKTTLYNMIFACFTAVTVVIGIKIMGALLISSLVILPALSAMQVFTKFKKVIIASALISVFCFIVAFIGFANYSSAAIIVIIDLVVFIIFTIIGYIRKKLTRA
;
A
#
# COMPACT_ATOMS: atom_id res chain seq x y z
N GLY A 1 -14.20 12.35 3.08
CA GLY A 1 -14.84 11.15 2.58
C GLY A 1 -15.36 10.30 3.72
N SER A 2 -16.53 9.80 3.59
CA SER A 2 -17.13 8.87 4.54
C SER A 2 -17.29 7.51 3.86
N ILE A 3 -16.60 6.49 4.41
CA ILE A 3 -16.72 5.10 3.93
C ILE A 3 -18.18 4.61 4.02
N ILE A 4 -18.95 5.17 4.94
CA ILE A 4 -20.36 4.81 5.21
C ILE A 4 -21.30 5.28 4.11
N THR A 5 -20.93 6.29 3.32
CA THR A 5 -21.76 6.85 2.24
C THR A 5 -21.46 6.26 0.86
N ALA A 6 -20.60 5.25 0.77
CA ALA A 6 -20.30 4.56 -0.48
C ALA A 6 -21.56 3.89 -1.05
N ASN A 7 -21.93 4.25 -2.27
CA ASN A 7 -23.10 3.71 -2.96
C ASN A 7 -22.82 2.30 -3.47
N LYS A 8 -23.87 1.47 -3.60
CA LYS A 8 -23.75 0.13 -4.23
C LYS A 8 -23.14 0.21 -5.64
N GLN A 9 -23.36 1.29 -6.37
CA GLN A 9 -22.77 1.51 -7.69
C GLN A 9 -21.25 1.72 -7.62
N ASP A 10 -20.75 2.43 -6.60
CA ASP A 10 -19.31 2.60 -6.40
C ASP A 10 -18.63 1.26 -6.12
N PHE A 11 -19.25 0.40 -5.30
CA PHE A 11 -18.74 -0.92 -5.00
C PHE A 11 -18.64 -1.83 -6.24
N LEU A 12 -19.66 -1.78 -7.13
CA LEU A 12 -19.66 -2.54 -8.39
C LEU A 12 -18.56 -2.12 -9.36
N ILE A 13 -18.10 -0.89 -9.30
CA ILE A 13 -17.00 -0.39 -10.13
C ILE A 13 -15.65 -0.69 -9.51
N ILE A 14 -15.54 -0.52 -8.18
CA ILE A 14 -14.27 -0.66 -7.47
C ILE A 14 -13.79 -2.11 -7.46
N LEU A 15 -14.68 -3.05 -7.21
CA LEU A 15 -14.32 -4.45 -7.07
C LEU A 15 -13.66 -5.01 -8.35
N PRO A 16 -14.20 -4.84 -9.57
CA PRO A 16 -13.52 -5.30 -10.77
C PRO A 16 -12.25 -4.52 -11.06
N VAL A 17 -12.21 -3.22 -10.82
CA VAL A 17 -11.00 -2.41 -11.05
C VAL A 17 -9.88 -2.83 -10.11
N SER A 18 -10.15 -3.02 -8.82
CA SER A 18 -9.15 -3.48 -7.85
C SER A 18 -8.65 -4.88 -8.18
N LEU A 19 -9.52 -5.78 -8.61
CA LEU A 19 -9.15 -7.13 -9.03
C LEU A 19 -8.23 -7.10 -10.26
N ILE A 20 -8.54 -6.28 -11.25
CA ILE A 20 -7.71 -6.11 -12.45
C ILE A 20 -6.33 -5.56 -12.07
N VAL A 21 -6.26 -4.54 -11.22
CA VAL A 21 -4.99 -3.96 -10.76
C VAL A 21 -4.14 -4.99 -10.04
N VAL A 22 -4.72 -5.78 -9.13
CA VAL A 22 -4.01 -6.82 -8.39
C VAL A 22 -3.51 -7.93 -9.33
N ILE A 23 -4.34 -8.41 -10.25
CA ILE A 23 -3.96 -9.44 -11.22
C ILE A 23 -2.80 -8.94 -12.10
N LEU A 24 -2.92 -7.73 -12.65
CA LEU A 24 -1.88 -7.15 -13.48
C LEU A 24 -0.59 -6.92 -12.70
N PHE A 25 -0.67 -6.50 -11.44
CA PHE A 25 0.49 -6.35 -10.57
C PHE A 25 1.20 -7.70 -10.35
N VAL A 26 0.45 -8.75 -10.06
CA VAL A 26 1.01 -10.11 -9.85
C VAL A 26 1.66 -10.64 -11.12
N VAL A 27 1.01 -10.49 -12.27
CA VAL A 27 1.54 -10.94 -13.58
C VAL A 27 2.80 -10.17 -13.98
N LEU A 28 2.81 -8.86 -13.75
CA LEU A 28 3.92 -7.98 -14.10
C LEU A 28 4.97 -7.84 -12.99
N TYR A 29 4.79 -8.53 -11.86
CA TYR A 29 5.61 -8.40 -10.66
C TYR A 29 7.12 -8.44 -10.95
N ASN A 30 7.58 -9.44 -11.70
CA ASN A 30 9.01 -9.59 -12.01
C ASN A 30 9.57 -8.43 -12.84
N ARG A 31 8.77 -7.88 -13.75
CA ARG A 31 9.15 -6.74 -14.58
C ARG A 31 9.16 -5.44 -13.79
N ILE A 32 8.12 -5.24 -12.97
CA ILE A 32 8.02 -4.08 -12.07
C ILE A 32 9.18 -4.08 -11.08
N PHE A 33 9.49 -5.23 -10.49
CA PHE A 33 10.63 -5.39 -9.59
C PHE A 33 11.94 -4.99 -10.26
N SER A 34 12.22 -5.52 -11.45
CA SER A 34 13.42 -5.24 -12.22
C SER A 34 13.58 -3.76 -12.53
N VAL A 35 12.51 -3.12 -13.00
CA VAL A 35 12.50 -1.69 -13.35
C VAL A 35 12.61 -0.79 -12.11
N THR A 36 12.04 -1.19 -10.99
CA THR A 36 12.06 -0.39 -9.75
C THR A 36 13.43 -0.40 -9.07
N PHE A 37 14.13 -1.54 -9.09
CA PHE A 37 15.41 -1.68 -8.39
C PHE A 37 16.63 -1.28 -9.22
N ASP A 38 16.63 -1.59 -10.51
CA ASP A 38 17.74 -1.26 -11.40
C ASP A 38 17.23 -1.03 -12.83
N GLU A 39 16.86 0.21 -13.10
CA GLU A 39 16.34 0.62 -14.40
C GLU A 39 17.37 0.45 -15.51
N ASP A 40 18.65 0.73 -15.21
CA ASP A 40 19.73 0.64 -16.20
C ASP A 40 20.02 -0.82 -16.56
N PHE A 41 20.04 -1.70 -15.58
CA PHE A 41 20.15 -3.14 -15.81
C PHE A 41 18.95 -3.69 -16.58
N ALA A 42 17.74 -3.25 -16.24
CA ALA A 42 16.53 -3.64 -16.95
C ALA A 42 16.55 -3.19 -18.43
N LYS A 43 17.03 -1.98 -18.72
CA LYS A 43 17.27 -1.51 -20.08
C LYS A 43 18.31 -2.35 -20.83
N ALA A 44 19.41 -2.69 -20.16
CA ALA A 44 20.49 -3.50 -20.74
C ALA A 44 20.01 -4.92 -21.09
N THR A 45 19.04 -5.47 -20.36
CA THR A 45 18.42 -6.78 -20.64
C THR A 45 17.27 -6.73 -21.66
N GLY A 46 17.05 -5.59 -22.30
CA GLY A 46 16.03 -5.43 -23.36
C GLY A 46 14.61 -5.14 -22.85
N VAL A 47 14.45 -4.84 -21.57
CA VAL A 47 13.16 -4.47 -21.00
C VAL A 47 12.83 -3.02 -21.37
N LYS A 48 11.63 -2.78 -21.91
CA LYS A 48 11.13 -1.42 -22.22
C LYS A 48 10.71 -0.71 -20.92
N THR A 49 11.67 -0.19 -20.17
CA THR A 49 11.47 0.41 -18.85
C THR A 49 10.46 1.55 -18.87
N THR A 50 10.51 2.41 -19.89
CA THR A 50 9.56 3.52 -20.06
C THR A 50 8.11 3.04 -20.13
N LEU A 51 7.84 1.94 -20.82
CA LEU A 51 6.51 1.38 -20.95
C LEU A 51 6.02 0.82 -19.61
N TYR A 52 6.87 0.10 -18.88
CA TYR A 52 6.50 -0.44 -17.56
C TYR A 52 6.32 0.64 -16.52
N ASN A 53 7.14 1.69 -16.51
CA ASN A 53 6.97 2.86 -15.67
C ASN A 53 5.63 3.57 -15.95
N MET A 54 5.26 3.70 -17.22
CA MET A 54 3.99 4.30 -17.62
C MET A 54 2.78 3.47 -17.18
N ILE A 55 2.84 2.15 -17.36
CA ILE A 55 1.80 1.22 -16.88
C ILE A 55 1.66 1.31 -15.36
N PHE A 56 2.78 1.31 -14.63
CA PHE A 56 2.78 1.39 -13.17
C PHE A 56 2.23 2.74 -12.68
N ALA A 57 2.61 3.84 -13.33
CA ALA A 57 2.06 5.17 -13.03
C ALA A 57 0.54 5.23 -13.25
N CYS A 58 0.04 4.64 -14.34
CA CYS A 58 -1.39 4.56 -14.61
C CYS A 58 -2.14 3.76 -13.51
N PHE A 59 -1.60 2.62 -13.09
CA PHE A 59 -2.22 1.83 -12.01
C PHE A 59 -2.28 2.60 -10.70
N THR A 60 -1.18 3.25 -10.35
CA THR A 60 -1.11 4.07 -9.14
C THR A 60 -2.11 5.22 -9.21
N ALA A 61 -2.16 5.93 -10.32
CA ALA A 61 -3.09 7.05 -10.52
C ALA A 61 -4.55 6.60 -10.40
N VAL A 62 -4.94 5.52 -11.07
CA VAL A 62 -6.31 4.97 -11.00
C VAL A 62 -6.66 4.56 -9.58
N THR A 63 -5.77 3.86 -8.90
CA THR A 63 -5.99 3.39 -7.52
C THR A 63 -6.16 4.58 -6.56
N VAL A 64 -5.29 5.57 -6.67
CA VAL A 64 -5.32 6.77 -5.80
C VAL A 64 -6.58 7.60 -6.05
N VAL A 65 -6.94 7.84 -7.32
CA VAL A 65 -8.13 8.65 -7.66
C VAL A 65 -9.41 7.98 -7.16
N ILE A 66 -9.56 6.68 -7.37
CA ILE A 66 -10.72 5.93 -6.89
C ILE A 66 -10.74 5.93 -5.35
N GLY A 67 -9.60 5.72 -4.73
CA GLY A 67 -9.46 5.73 -3.29
C GLY A 67 -9.82 7.08 -2.66
N ILE A 68 -9.34 8.19 -3.23
CA ILE A 68 -9.68 9.54 -2.76
C ILE A 68 -11.19 9.81 -2.87
N LYS A 69 -11.81 9.37 -3.94
CA LYS A 69 -13.25 9.55 -4.15
C LYS A 69 -14.09 8.90 -3.05
N ILE A 70 -13.67 7.73 -2.57
CA ILE A 70 -14.43 6.92 -1.62
C ILE A 70 -14.06 7.22 -0.18
N MET A 71 -12.77 7.19 0.10
CA MET A 71 -12.23 7.25 1.47
C MET A 71 -11.74 8.65 1.86
N GLY A 72 -11.43 9.49 0.87
CA GLY A 72 -10.83 10.79 1.08
C GLY A 72 -9.31 10.77 0.99
N ALA A 73 -8.72 11.94 0.71
CA ALA A 73 -7.30 12.09 0.44
C ALA A 73 -6.43 11.71 1.66
N LEU A 74 -6.84 12.11 2.86
CA LEU A 74 -6.09 11.88 4.08
C LEU A 74 -5.98 10.39 4.40
N LEU A 75 -7.06 9.64 4.27
CA LEU A 75 -7.08 8.22 4.55
C LEU A 75 -6.28 7.42 3.53
N ILE A 76 -6.41 7.74 2.24
CA ILE A 76 -5.63 7.07 1.20
C ILE A 76 -4.14 7.33 1.37
N SER A 77 -3.74 8.58 1.65
CA SER A 77 -2.33 8.89 1.91
C SER A 77 -1.77 8.11 3.09
N SER A 78 -2.54 8.00 4.17
CA SER A 78 -2.14 7.22 5.34
C SER A 78 -2.01 5.73 5.01
N LEU A 79 -3.03 5.11 4.41
CA LEU A 79 -3.05 3.68 4.07
C LEU A 79 -2.01 3.26 3.03
N VAL A 80 -1.55 4.18 2.19
CA VAL A 80 -0.50 3.88 1.21
C VAL A 80 0.89 4.04 1.82
N ILE A 81 1.12 5.12 2.57
CA ILE A 81 2.46 5.49 3.03
C ILE A 81 2.84 4.78 4.33
N LEU A 82 2.00 4.83 5.37
CA LEU A 82 2.36 4.33 6.69
C LEU A 82 2.59 2.82 6.76
N PRO A 83 1.75 1.96 6.20
CA PRO A 83 2.01 0.52 6.18
C PRO A 83 3.26 0.14 5.39
N ALA A 84 3.53 0.83 4.27
CA ALA A 84 4.73 0.60 3.49
C ALA A 84 5.99 0.98 4.27
N LEU A 85 6.02 2.14 4.90
CA LEU A 85 7.12 2.57 5.77
C LEU A 85 7.31 1.63 6.96
N SER A 86 6.22 1.18 7.59
CA SER A 86 6.26 0.22 8.69
C SER A 86 6.91 -1.11 8.27
N ALA A 87 6.52 -1.65 7.13
CA ALA A 87 7.10 -2.87 6.59
C ALA A 87 8.58 -2.72 6.25
N MET A 88 8.99 -1.57 5.71
CA MET A 88 10.39 -1.27 5.37
C MET A 88 11.30 -1.15 6.59
N GLN A 89 10.78 -0.84 7.77
CA GLN A 89 11.57 -0.81 9.01
C GLN A 89 12.03 -2.18 9.46
N VAL A 90 11.26 -3.23 9.17
CA VAL A 90 11.51 -4.60 9.66
C VAL A 90 12.02 -5.51 8.56
N PHE A 91 11.53 -5.36 7.34
CA PHE A 91 11.87 -6.23 6.22
C PHE A 91 12.76 -5.51 5.20
N THR A 92 13.72 -6.25 4.63
CA THR A 92 14.65 -5.72 3.63
C THR A 92 14.36 -6.23 2.22
N LYS A 93 13.70 -7.38 2.09
CA LYS A 93 13.36 -7.98 0.79
C LYS A 93 12.07 -7.37 0.25
N PHE A 94 12.10 -6.93 -1.02
CA PHE A 94 10.97 -6.30 -1.70
C PHE A 94 9.66 -7.09 -1.59
N LYS A 95 9.69 -8.38 -1.88
CA LYS A 95 8.51 -9.25 -1.78
C LYS A 95 7.93 -9.29 -0.37
N LYS A 96 8.79 -9.36 0.65
CA LYS A 96 8.36 -9.36 2.06
C LYS A 96 7.78 -8.01 2.47
N VAL A 97 8.36 -6.90 1.99
CA VAL A 97 7.84 -5.55 2.24
C VAL A 97 6.44 -5.38 1.64
N ILE A 98 6.22 -5.80 0.41
CA ILE A 98 4.90 -5.71 -0.25
C ILE A 98 3.85 -6.53 0.51
N ILE A 99 4.14 -7.78 0.82
CA ILE A 99 3.20 -8.65 1.52
C ILE A 99 2.91 -8.11 2.93
N ALA A 100 3.94 -7.69 3.65
CA ALA A 100 3.80 -7.14 4.99
C ALA A 100 3.01 -5.82 4.99
N SER A 101 3.28 -4.92 4.05
CA SER A 101 2.53 -3.65 3.96
C SER A 101 1.05 -3.88 3.65
N ALA A 102 0.74 -4.81 2.75
CA ALA A 102 -0.64 -5.18 2.44
C ALA A 102 -1.36 -5.78 3.67
N LEU A 103 -0.69 -6.69 4.39
CA LEU A 103 -1.26 -7.29 5.61
C LEU A 103 -1.47 -6.25 6.72
N ILE A 104 -0.52 -5.34 6.93
CA ILE A 104 -0.64 -4.26 7.91
C ILE A 104 -1.81 -3.35 7.56
N SER A 105 -1.94 -2.95 6.31
CA SER A 105 -3.02 -2.09 5.82
C SER A 105 -4.40 -2.72 6.05
N VAL A 106 -4.56 -3.99 5.68
CA VAL A 106 -5.81 -4.73 5.89
C VAL A 106 -6.11 -4.90 7.38
N PHE A 107 -5.10 -5.22 8.18
CA PHE A 107 -5.26 -5.37 9.63
C PHE A 107 -5.70 -4.06 10.30
N CYS A 108 -5.04 -2.95 10.00
CA CYS A 108 -5.41 -1.63 10.52
C CYS A 108 -6.84 -1.24 10.13
N PHE A 109 -7.21 -1.52 8.87
CA PHE A 109 -8.57 -1.26 8.39
C PHE A 109 -9.62 -2.07 9.16
N ILE A 110 -9.40 -3.39 9.33
CA ILE A 110 -10.32 -4.28 10.04
C ILE A 110 -10.46 -3.88 11.51
N VAL A 111 -9.35 -3.61 12.19
CA VAL A 111 -9.34 -3.20 13.60
C VAL A 111 -10.10 -1.89 13.79
N ALA A 112 -9.88 -0.91 12.93
CA ALA A 112 -10.59 0.36 13.00
C ALA A 112 -12.09 0.21 12.72
N PHE A 113 -12.44 -0.60 11.73
CA PHE A 113 -13.83 -0.80 11.34
C PHE A 113 -14.64 -1.54 12.40
N ILE A 114 -14.07 -2.59 13.00
CA ILE A 114 -14.76 -3.39 14.03
C ILE A 114 -14.73 -2.69 15.40
N GLY A 115 -13.60 -2.11 15.77
CA GLY A 115 -13.40 -1.55 17.11
C GLY A 115 -14.09 -0.20 17.33
N PHE A 116 -14.32 0.57 16.28
CA PHE A 116 -14.78 1.96 16.38
C PHE A 116 -15.90 2.31 15.39
N ALA A 117 -16.80 1.38 15.12
CA ALA A 117 -17.90 1.54 14.17
C ALA A 117 -18.80 2.76 14.44
N ASN A 118 -18.82 3.28 15.65
CA ASN A 118 -19.65 4.41 16.07
C ASN A 118 -18.97 5.79 15.90
N TYR A 119 -17.72 5.82 15.49
CA TYR A 119 -16.94 7.06 15.33
C TYR A 119 -16.55 7.30 13.87
N SER A 120 -15.93 8.46 13.60
CA SER A 120 -15.40 8.77 12.28
C SER A 120 -14.27 7.78 11.91
N SER A 121 -14.63 6.76 11.14
CA SER A 121 -13.75 5.62 10.82
C SER A 121 -12.45 6.05 10.16
N ALA A 122 -12.48 7.08 9.30
CA ALA A 122 -11.30 7.54 8.57
C ALA A 122 -10.20 8.07 9.50
N ALA A 123 -10.55 8.93 10.45
CA ALA A 123 -9.57 9.48 11.41
C ALA A 123 -8.96 8.40 12.30
N ILE A 124 -9.75 7.42 12.72
CA ILE A 124 -9.31 6.32 13.58
C ILE A 124 -8.35 5.40 12.83
N ILE A 125 -8.61 5.09 11.56
CA ILE A 125 -7.70 4.28 10.74
C ILE A 125 -6.34 4.97 10.65
N VAL A 126 -6.30 6.29 10.42
CA VAL A 126 -5.05 7.06 10.36
C VAL A 126 -4.28 6.99 11.69
N ILE A 127 -4.97 7.11 12.82
CA ILE A 127 -4.35 7.03 14.15
C ILE A 127 -3.79 5.63 14.40
N ILE A 128 -4.53 4.57 14.06
CA ILE A 128 -4.06 3.19 14.20
C ILE A 128 -2.85 2.92 13.32
N ASP A 129 -2.86 3.37 12.07
CA ASP A 129 -1.73 3.26 11.14
C ASP A 129 -0.49 3.94 11.71
N LEU A 130 -0.65 5.13 12.30
CA LEU A 130 0.45 5.89 12.90
C LEU A 130 1.01 5.18 14.14
N VAL A 131 0.16 4.62 14.99
CA VAL A 131 0.58 3.82 16.17
C VAL A 131 1.36 2.58 15.70
N VAL A 132 0.86 1.87 14.72
CA VAL A 132 1.55 0.70 14.14
C VAL A 132 2.90 1.09 13.56
N PHE A 133 2.96 2.21 12.84
CA PHE A 133 4.23 2.75 12.32
C PHE A 133 5.25 3.02 13.43
N ILE A 134 4.85 3.65 14.52
CA ILE A 134 5.73 3.92 15.66
C ILE A 134 6.23 2.61 16.28
N ILE A 135 5.36 1.62 16.47
CA ILE A 135 5.72 0.30 17.02
C ILE A 135 6.74 -0.39 16.13
N PHE A 136 6.51 -0.42 14.82
CA PHE A 136 7.44 -1.05 13.86
C PHE A 136 8.77 -0.31 13.77
N THR A 137 8.77 1.02 13.91
CA THR A 137 9.99 1.82 13.96
C THR A 137 10.83 1.47 15.18
N ILE A 138 10.20 1.34 16.35
CA ILE A 138 10.88 0.94 17.59
C ILE A 138 11.45 -0.47 17.45
N ILE A 139 10.69 -1.42 16.93
CA ILE A 139 11.13 -2.79 16.69
C ILE A 139 12.32 -2.81 15.73
N GLY A 140 12.24 -2.07 14.63
CA GLY A 140 13.32 -1.95 13.65
C GLY A 140 14.59 -1.37 14.26
N TYR A 141 14.46 -0.36 15.10
CA TYR A 141 15.60 0.25 15.80
C TYR A 141 16.27 -0.72 16.79
N ILE A 142 15.48 -1.42 17.61
CA ILE A 142 15.99 -2.41 18.57
C ILE A 142 16.69 -3.55 17.82
N ARG A 143 16.11 -4.05 16.74
CA ARG A 143 16.70 -5.10 15.91
C ARG A 143 18.05 -4.70 15.32
N LYS A 144 18.14 -3.47 14.76
CA LYS A 144 19.41 -2.94 14.25
C LYS A 144 20.47 -2.81 15.34
N LYS A 145 20.08 -2.41 16.54
CA LYS A 145 21.00 -2.29 17.69
C LYS A 145 21.53 -3.67 18.14
N LEU A 146 20.68 -4.68 18.18
CA LEU A 146 21.05 -6.05 18.53
C LEU A 146 21.95 -6.71 17.48
N THR A 147 21.78 -6.38 16.20
CA THR A 147 22.60 -6.97 15.12
C THR A 147 23.98 -6.30 15.01
N ARG A 148 24.15 -5.10 15.59
CA ARG A 148 25.44 -4.38 15.63
C ARG A 148 26.24 -4.62 16.91
N ALA A 149 25.64 -5.27 17.88
CA ALA A 149 26.31 -5.73 19.11
C ALA A 149 26.69 -7.21 19.00
#